data_396ad37c1cd14625fcb13606fe09b609
#
_entry.id   396ad37c1cd14625fcb13606fe09b609
#
_cell.length_a   1.000
_cell.length_b   1.000
_cell.length_c   1.000
_cell.angle_alpha   90.00
_cell.angle_beta   90.00
_cell.angle_gamma   90.00
#
_symmetry.space_group_name_H-M   'P 1'
#
loop_
_entity.id
_entity.type
_entity.pdbx_description
1 polymer ?
#
loop_
_entity_poly.entity_id
_entity_poly.type
_entity_poly.pdbx_seq_one_letter_code
_entity_poly.pdbx_strand_id
1 'polypeptide(L)'
;SGHDVAQDLHSNGVHTSMIHRGSSTVVSIDPSAKLNYALYDEGASLEDSDLIASAGTYPLIVEGYQLAVKKMAEFDKELIVGLKTRGFKYDLGEDFTGHQMKYRRRGGGYYLDAGCSQLIIDGKIQLIQFDDIQRFVDTGILMKNGNVEKIDLLVLATGYYSQTDLVSRLLGDKVAKKVGKIWGIGEDGEMANMWKATPQKRLWFMAGSLAQCRIYSKYLALQIKIIEEELR
;
A
#
# COMPACT_ATOMS: atom_id res chain seq x y z
N SER A 1 2.19 -3.20 7.66
CA SER A 1 2.14 -4.38 8.56
C SER A 1 3.53 -4.80 9.05
N GLY A 2 4.53 -5.05 8.17
CA GLY A 2 5.84 -5.55 8.63
C GLY A 2 6.55 -4.59 9.59
N HIS A 3 6.52 -3.30 9.30
CA HIS A 3 7.07 -2.25 10.17
C HIS A 3 6.30 -2.16 11.49
N ASP A 4 4.97 -2.19 11.43
CA ASP A 4 4.12 -2.08 12.63
C ASP A 4 4.34 -3.26 13.57
N VAL A 5 4.41 -4.48 13.03
CA VAL A 5 4.71 -5.69 13.81
C VAL A 5 6.12 -5.62 14.42
N ALA A 6 7.13 -5.16 13.65
CA ALA A 6 8.48 -5.03 14.16
C ALA A 6 8.57 -3.99 15.28
N GLN A 7 7.88 -2.87 15.16
CA GLN A 7 7.78 -1.84 16.18
C GLN A 7 7.09 -2.37 17.44
N ASP A 8 5.98 -3.08 17.30
CA ASP A 8 5.23 -3.66 18.42
C ASP A 8 6.05 -4.68 19.19
N LEU A 9 6.70 -5.62 18.48
CA LEU A 9 7.60 -6.60 19.09
C LEU A 9 8.73 -5.93 19.87
N HIS A 10 9.39 -4.93 19.26
CA HIS A 10 10.44 -4.17 19.93
C HIS A 10 9.92 -3.46 21.19
N SER A 11 8.75 -2.84 21.11
CA SER A 11 8.13 -2.12 22.23
C SER A 11 7.77 -3.04 23.41
N ASN A 12 7.56 -4.33 23.12
CA ASN A 12 7.35 -5.37 24.13
C ASN A 12 8.65 -6.06 24.59
N GLY A 13 9.80 -5.46 24.30
CA GLY A 13 11.11 -5.95 24.76
C GLY A 13 11.67 -7.15 23.97
N VAL A 14 11.10 -7.46 22.82
CA VAL A 14 11.60 -8.53 21.95
C VAL A 14 12.75 -8.00 21.09
N HIS A 15 13.88 -8.73 21.06
CA HIS A 15 14.96 -8.43 20.12
C HIS A 15 14.49 -8.72 18.69
N THR A 16 14.38 -7.67 17.89
CA THR A 16 13.69 -7.70 16.61
C THR A 16 14.62 -7.35 15.46
N SER A 17 14.59 -8.15 14.40
CA SER A 17 15.23 -7.86 13.13
C SER A 17 14.19 -7.89 12.00
N MET A 18 14.37 -7.07 10.98
CA MET A 18 13.50 -7.01 9.81
C MET A 18 14.25 -7.54 8.59
N ILE A 19 13.71 -8.57 7.94
CA ILE A 19 14.22 -9.04 6.65
C ILE A 19 13.69 -8.15 5.55
N HIS A 20 14.59 -7.44 4.87
CA HIS A 20 14.26 -6.47 3.82
C HIS A 20 14.57 -7.04 2.44
N ARG A 21 13.52 -7.41 1.71
CA ARG A 21 13.63 -8.05 0.38
C ARG A 21 13.73 -7.05 -0.76
N GLY A 22 12.75 -6.19 -0.87
CA GLY A 22 12.63 -5.21 -1.97
C GLY A 22 12.55 -3.78 -1.46
N SER A 23 12.67 -2.82 -2.37
CA SER A 23 12.53 -1.42 -2.02
C SER A 23 11.13 -1.06 -1.54
N SER A 24 11.05 -0.09 -0.63
CA SER A 24 9.78 0.44 -0.12
C SER A 24 9.81 1.95 -0.11
N THR A 25 8.68 2.55 -0.43
CA THR A 25 8.46 3.99 -0.21
C THR A 25 8.03 4.20 1.24
N VAL A 26 8.78 4.99 1.99
CA VAL A 26 8.44 5.37 3.36
C VAL A 26 8.16 6.86 3.38
N VAL A 27 7.09 7.27 4.02
CA VAL A 27 6.73 8.68 4.22
C VAL A 27 6.26 8.88 5.65
N SER A 28 6.60 10.04 6.25
CA SER A 28 6.02 10.43 7.53
C SER A 28 4.50 10.59 7.41
N ILE A 29 3.77 10.34 8.50
CA ILE A 29 2.33 10.62 8.53
C ILE A 29 2.10 12.14 8.43
N ASP A 30 2.81 12.90 9.23
CA ASP A 30 2.80 14.36 9.26
C ASP A 30 4.24 14.87 9.04
N PRO A 31 4.48 15.74 8.05
CA PRO A 31 3.51 16.38 7.14
C PRO A 31 3.23 15.60 5.85
N SER A 32 4.02 14.58 5.49
CA SER A 32 4.06 14.03 4.13
C SER A 32 2.78 13.32 3.71
N ALA A 33 2.30 12.33 4.46
CA ALA A 33 1.07 11.61 4.06
C ALA A 33 -0.16 12.50 4.12
N LYS A 34 -0.21 13.45 5.07
CA LYS A 34 -1.30 14.44 5.19
C LYS A 34 -1.40 15.37 3.97
N LEU A 35 -0.31 15.60 3.24
CA LEU A 35 -0.33 16.45 2.05
C LEU A 35 -1.38 16.01 1.02
N ASN A 36 -1.69 14.72 0.96
CA ASN A 36 -2.73 14.20 0.07
C ASN A 36 -4.15 14.65 0.44
N TYR A 37 -4.33 15.18 1.63
CA TYR A 37 -5.61 15.66 2.15
C TYR A 37 -5.67 17.18 2.26
N ALA A 38 -4.63 17.90 1.79
CA ALA A 38 -4.54 19.36 1.88
C ALA A 38 -5.78 20.07 1.27
N LEU A 39 -6.34 19.51 0.18
CA LEU A 39 -7.55 20.02 -0.43
C LEU A 39 -8.72 20.19 0.56
N TYR A 40 -8.82 19.31 1.56
CA TYR A 40 -9.91 19.36 2.55
C TYR A 40 -9.71 20.44 3.61
N ASP A 41 -8.52 21.03 3.69
CA ASP A 41 -8.18 22.13 4.62
C ASP A 41 -8.26 23.50 3.93
N GLU A 42 -8.57 23.57 2.64
CA GLU A 42 -8.63 24.82 1.84
C GLU A 42 -9.96 25.58 1.97
N GLY A 43 -10.90 25.08 2.78
CA GLY A 43 -12.15 25.76 3.13
C GLY A 43 -13.32 25.50 2.18
N ALA A 44 -13.19 24.64 1.19
CA ALA A 44 -14.32 24.14 0.40
C ALA A 44 -15.23 23.22 1.23
N SER A 45 -16.46 22.98 0.78
CA SER A 45 -17.34 22.00 1.39
C SER A 45 -16.74 20.58 1.26
N LEU A 46 -17.14 19.67 2.16
CA LEU A 46 -16.70 18.27 2.06
C LEU A 46 -17.11 17.64 0.72
N GLU A 47 -18.31 17.96 0.27
CA GLU A 47 -18.88 17.47 -0.99
C GLU A 47 -18.09 17.97 -2.20
N ASP A 48 -17.73 19.26 -2.23
CA ASP A 48 -16.93 19.83 -3.31
C ASP A 48 -15.51 19.25 -3.32
N SER A 49 -14.90 19.11 -2.15
CA SER A 49 -13.58 18.50 -2.00
C SER A 49 -13.58 17.02 -2.45
N ASP A 50 -14.62 16.27 -2.11
CA ASP A 50 -14.80 14.89 -2.58
C ASP A 50 -14.94 14.82 -4.11
N LEU A 51 -15.70 15.75 -4.69
CA LEU A 51 -15.88 15.83 -6.14
C LEU A 51 -14.55 16.13 -6.85
N ILE A 52 -13.81 17.14 -6.39
CA ILE A 52 -12.50 17.49 -6.93
C ILE A 52 -11.51 16.32 -6.79
N ALA A 53 -11.44 15.71 -5.61
CA ALA A 53 -10.54 14.59 -5.34
C ALA A 53 -10.83 13.35 -6.22
N SER A 54 -12.07 13.18 -6.68
CA SER A 54 -12.48 12.05 -7.53
C SER A 54 -12.50 12.35 -9.03
N ALA A 55 -12.42 13.63 -9.43
CA ALA A 55 -12.52 14.04 -10.83
C ALA A 55 -11.23 13.84 -11.65
N GLY A 56 -10.11 13.55 -11.01
CA GLY A 56 -8.81 13.42 -11.70
C GLY A 56 -8.76 12.21 -12.63
N THR A 57 -8.46 12.45 -13.90
CA THR A 57 -8.13 11.37 -14.84
C THR A 57 -6.77 10.74 -14.50
N TYR A 58 -6.52 9.50 -14.93
CA TYR A 58 -5.29 8.80 -14.60
C TYR A 58 -4.00 9.59 -14.92
N PRO A 59 -3.84 10.21 -16.10
CA PRO A 59 -2.64 11.02 -16.38
C PRO A 59 -2.48 12.19 -15.41
N LEU A 60 -3.56 12.91 -15.10
CA LEU A 60 -3.55 14.04 -14.17
C LEU A 60 -3.19 13.60 -12.74
N ILE A 61 -3.70 12.46 -12.32
CA ILE A 61 -3.37 11.86 -11.01
C ILE A 61 -1.87 11.51 -10.94
N VAL A 62 -1.29 10.96 -12.02
CA VAL A 62 0.16 10.65 -12.10
C VAL A 62 0.98 11.92 -11.93
N GLU A 63 0.69 12.98 -12.70
CA GLU A 63 1.39 14.26 -12.60
C GLU A 63 1.27 14.89 -11.21
N GLY A 64 0.06 14.88 -10.63
CA GLY A 64 -0.19 15.39 -9.28
C GLY A 64 0.63 14.67 -8.23
N TYR A 65 0.70 13.32 -8.30
CA TYR A 65 1.52 12.55 -7.36
C TYR A 65 3.02 12.75 -7.56
N GLN A 66 3.49 12.93 -8.78
CA GLN A 66 4.89 13.27 -9.05
C GLN A 66 5.29 14.60 -8.41
N LEU A 67 4.40 15.60 -8.44
CA LEU A 67 4.61 16.86 -7.75
C LEU A 67 4.58 16.70 -6.22
N ALA A 68 3.59 15.99 -5.70
CA ALA A 68 3.46 15.75 -4.27
C ALA A 68 4.67 14.99 -3.70
N VAL A 69 5.18 13.99 -4.42
CA VAL A 69 6.35 13.18 -3.98
C VAL A 69 7.61 14.02 -3.86
N LYS A 70 7.83 15.00 -4.74
CA LYS A 70 8.95 15.93 -4.60
C LYS A 70 8.87 16.69 -3.28
N LYS A 71 7.68 17.19 -2.95
CA LYS A 71 7.47 17.93 -1.69
C LYS A 71 7.60 17.04 -0.47
N MET A 72 7.04 15.83 -0.52
CA MET A 72 7.18 14.82 0.55
C MET A 72 8.66 14.46 0.79
N ALA A 73 9.44 14.27 -0.29
CA ALA A 73 10.86 13.97 -0.17
C ALA A 73 11.69 15.11 0.45
N GLU A 74 11.26 16.37 0.27
CA GLU A 74 11.84 17.51 0.96
C GLU A 74 11.53 17.48 2.46
N PHE A 75 10.28 17.23 2.83
CA PHE A 75 9.84 17.12 4.22
C PHE A 75 10.55 15.96 4.94
N ASP A 76 10.65 14.81 4.30
CA ASP A 76 11.19 13.57 4.87
C ASP A 76 12.68 13.38 4.60
N LYS A 77 13.41 14.44 4.24
CA LYS A 77 14.84 14.34 3.84
C LYS A 77 15.70 13.62 4.88
N GLU A 78 15.55 13.97 6.14
CA GLU A 78 16.34 13.38 7.24
C GLU A 78 15.97 11.91 7.46
N LEU A 79 14.69 11.59 7.43
CA LEU A 79 14.16 10.23 7.50
C LEU A 79 14.73 9.35 6.38
N ILE A 80 14.68 9.85 5.15
CA ILE A 80 15.18 9.13 3.96
C ILE A 80 16.69 8.89 4.06
N VAL A 81 17.45 9.91 4.44
CA VAL A 81 18.91 9.80 4.60
C VAL A 81 19.24 8.79 5.71
N GLY A 82 18.57 8.89 6.86
CA GLY A 82 18.77 7.97 7.98
C GLY A 82 18.52 6.51 7.61
N LEU A 83 17.40 6.23 6.95
CA LEU A 83 17.06 4.89 6.47
C LEU A 83 18.09 4.36 5.46
N LYS A 84 18.48 5.16 4.47
CA LYS A 84 19.48 4.77 3.47
C LYS A 84 20.84 4.49 4.10
N THR A 85 21.25 5.25 5.10
CA THR A 85 22.51 5.03 5.83
C THR A 85 22.53 3.68 6.55
N ARG A 86 21.35 3.15 6.93
CA ARG A 86 21.20 1.81 7.50
C ARG A 86 21.04 0.69 6.47
N GLY A 87 21.16 1.00 5.18
CA GLY A 87 21.00 0.02 4.10
C GLY A 87 19.54 -0.28 3.73
N PHE A 88 18.59 0.55 4.16
CA PHE A 88 17.21 0.40 3.76
C PHE A 88 17.06 0.71 2.25
N LYS A 89 16.50 -0.23 1.50
CA LYS A 89 16.23 -0.06 0.06
C LYS A 89 15.02 0.85 -0.12
N TYR A 90 15.26 2.15 -0.18
CA TYR A 90 14.23 3.18 -0.32
C TYR A 90 13.99 3.52 -1.79
N ASP A 91 12.74 3.75 -2.18
CA ASP A 91 12.36 4.28 -3.48
C ASP A 91 11.26 5.34 -3.39
N LEU A 92 11.04 6.08 -4.48
CA LEU A 92 9.99 7.09 -4.63
C LEU A 92 8.80 6.60 -5.49
N GLY A 93 8.63 5.28 -5.64
CA GLY A 93 7.67 4.69 -6.58
C GLY A 93 8.28 4.46 -7.97
N GLU A 94 7.64 3.60 -8.76
CA GLU A 94 8.16 3.13 -10.06
C GLU A 94 8.38 4.26 -11.08
N ASP A 95 7.57 5.31 -10.98
CA ASP A 95 7.55 6.48 -11.86
C ASP A 95 7.54 7.79 -11.06
N PHE A 96 8.14 7.78 -9.88
CA PHE A 96 8.17 8.91 -8.95
C PHE A 96 6.79 9.36 -8.45
N THR A 97 5.82 8.45 -8.42
CA THR A 97 4.46 8.71 -7.90
C THR A 97 4.25 8.27 -6.45
N GLY A 98 5.31 7.76 -5.82
CA GLY A 98 5.37 7.46 -4.39
C GLY A 98 4.42 6.38 -3.91
N HIS A 99 4.04 6.50 -2.64
CA HIS A 99 3.21 5.52 -1.94
C HIS A 99 1.78 5.46 -2.49
N GLN A 100 1.23 6.57 -2.95
CA GLN A 100 -0.15 6.65 -3.44
C GLN A 100 -0.38 5.77 -4.67
N MET A 101 0.54 5.82 -5.64
CA MET A 101 0.39 4.99 -6.82
C MET A 101 0.75 3.53 -6.55
N LYS A 102 1.68 3.24 -5.65
CA LYS A 102 1.91 1.87 -5.16
C LYS A 102 0.65 1.29 -4.52
N TYR A 103 -0.05 2.08 -3.71
CA TYR A 103 -1.35 1.70 -3.16
C TYR A 103 -2.37 1.40 -4.26
N ARG A 104 -2.57 2.32 -5.21
CA ARG A 104 -3.54 2.17 -6.30
C ARG A 104 -3.22 1.00 -7.23
N ARG A 105 -1.94 0.76 -7.53
CA ARG A 105 -1.52 -0.29 -8.46
C ARG A 105 -1.51 -1.68 -7.85
N ARG A 106 -1.06 -1.82 -6.60
CA ARG A 106 -0.84 -3.14 -5.98
C ARG A 106 -1.17 -3.27 -4.50
N GLY A 107 -1.63 -2.22 -3.84
CA GLY A 107 -2.02 -2.25 -2.43
C GLY A 107 -0.86 -2.44 -1.46
N GLY A 108 0.41 -2.22 -1.86
CA GLY A 108 1.55 -2.46 -0.98
C GLY A 108 2.87 -1.92 -1.52
N GLY A 109 3.97 -2.18 -0.79
CA GLY A 109 5.31 -1.68 -1.13
C GLY A 109 5.59 -0.28 -0.59
N TYR A 110 4.83 0.17 0.39
CA TYR A 110 5.02 1.45 1.08
C TYR A 110 4.75 1.30 2.58
N TYR A 111 5.22 2.28 3.33
CA TYR A 111 4.97 2.42 4.75
C TYR A 111 4.66 3.88 5.09
N LEU A 112 3.57 4.11 5.83
CA LEU A 112 3.27 5.37 6.48
C LEU A 112 3.89 5.30 7.87
N ASP A 113 4.95 6.07 8.10
CA ASP A 113 5.81 5.88 9.26
C ASP A 113 5.15 6.32 10.57
N ALA A 114 4.78 5.33 11.36
CA ALA A 114 4.25 5.50 12.70
C ALA A 114 5.34 5.38 13.79
N GLY A 115 6.64 5.40 13.41
CA GLY A 115 7.77 5.40 14.33
C GLY A 115 8.79 4.26 14.15
N CYS A 116 8.48 3.21 13.38
CA CYS A 116 9.41 2.11 13.16
C CYS A 116 10.70 2.56 12.47
N SER A 117 10.61 3.54 11.58
CA SER A 117 11.79 4.04 10.85
C SER A 117 12.86 4.59 11.79
N GLN A 118 12.46 5.30 12.85
CA GLN A 118 13.42 5.81 13.83
C GLN A 118 14.13 4.66 14.57
N LEU A 119 13.42 3.58 14.88
CA LEU A 119 14.00 2.39 15.51
C LEU A 119 15.05 1.71 14.60
N ILE A 120 14.80 1.71 13.29
CA ILE A 120 15.77 1.22 12.29
C ILE A 120 16.99 2.17 12.23
N ILE A 121 16.77 3.47 12.15
CA ILE A 121 17.82 4.49 12.10
C ILE A 121 18.71 4.41 13.33
N ASP A 122 18.14 4.26 14.51
CA ASP A 122 18.85 4.11 15.78
C ASP A 122 19.57 2.75 15.92
N GLY A 123 19.30 1.79 15.02
CA GLY A 123 19.85 0.44 15.09
C GLY A 123 19.21 -0.44 16.16
N LYS A 124 18.05 -0.04 16.69
CA LYS A 124 17.26 -0.83 17.65
C LYS A 124 16.52 -1.99 16.98
N ILE A 125 16.13 -1.79 15.73
CA ILE A 125 15.66 -2.85 14.83
C ILE A 125 16.71 -3.01 13.74
N GLN A 126 17.31 -4.20 13.65
CA GLN A 126 18.33 -4.49 12.66
C GLN A 126 17.70 -4.83 11.32
N LEU A 127 18.38 -4.49 10.21
CA LEU A 127 18.00 -4.91 8.87
C LEU A 127 18.85 -6.09 8.42
N ILE A 128 18.19 -7.15 8.00
CA ILE A 128 18.80 -8.29 7.31
C ILE A 128 18.40 -8.19 5.85
N GLN A 129 19.38 -8.08 4.95
CA GLN A 129 19.08 -8.08 3.52
C GLN A 129 18.70 -9.49 3.07
N PHE A 130 17.57 -9.62 2.40
CA PHE A 130 17.11 -10.93 1.89
C PHE A 130 18.15 -11.57 0.95
N ASP A 131 18.84 -10.73 0.18
CA ASP A 131 19.89 -11.18 -0.75
C ASP A 131 21.09 -11.82 -0.07
N ASP A 132 21.33 -11.56 1.23
CA ASP A 132 22.41 -12.15 2.02
C ASP A 132 22.02 -13.48 2.66
N ILE A 133 20.74 -13.85 2.59
CA ILE A 133 20.23 -15.12 3.12
C ILE A 133 20.52 -16.25 2.12
N GLN A 134 21.11 -17.33 2.61
CA GLN A 134 21.27 -18.55 1.84
C GLN A 134 20.04 -19.45 1.95
N ARG A 135 19.57 -19.71 3.17
CA ARG A 135 18.37 -20.52 3.46
C ARG A 135 17.97 -20.40 4.93
N PHE A 136 16.74 -20.77 5.22
CA PHE A 136 16.28 -20.97 6.60
C PHE A 136 16.70 -22.37 7.07
N VAL A 137 17.06 -22.49 8.36
CA VAL A 137 17.45 -23.72 9.05
C VAL A 137 16.69 -23.82 10.37
N ASP A 138 16.69 -25.00 10.99
CA ASP A 138 15.90 -25.24 12.22
C ASP A 138 16.23 -24.30 13.38
N THR A 139 17.45 -23.76 13.40
CA THR A 139 17.93 -22.88 14.47
C THR A 139 17.98 -21.40 14.08
N GLY A 140 17.56 -21.06 12.84
CA GLY A 140 17.61 -19.66 12.39
C GLY A 140 17.78 -19.45 10.89
N ILE A 141 18.59 -18.48 10.53
CA ILE A 141 18.86 -18.07 9.15
C ILE A 141 20.32 -18.31 8.83
N LEU A 142 20.61 -19.21 7.89
CA LEU A 142 21.96 -19.38 7.37
C LEU A 142 22.22 -18.27 6.34
N MET A 143 23.22 -17.45 6.63
CA MET A 143 23.67 -16.37 5.78
C MET A 143 24.68 -16.86 4.73
N LYS A 144 24.80 -16.19 3.60
CA LYS A 144 25.76 -16.54 2.54
C LYS A 144 27.23 -16.50 2.98
N ASN A 145 27.54 -15.73 4.03
CA ASN A 145 28.87 -15.71 4.65
C ASN A 145 29.17 -16.89 5.60
N GLY A 146 28.20 -17.83 5.74
CA GLY A 146 28.32 -19.01 6.57
C GLY A 146 27.86 -18.81 8.03
N ASN A 147 27.54 -17.60 8.46
CA ASN A 147 27.01 -17.37 9.81
C ASN A 147 25.57 -17.83 9.93
N VAL A 148 25.15 -18.23 11.13
CA VAL A 148 23.76 -18.52 11.46
C VAL A 148 23.23 -17.47 12.42
N GLU A 149 22.28 -16.66 11.93
CA GLU A 149 21.51 -15.76 12.77
C GLU A 149 20.39 -16.56 13.46
N LYS A 150 20.51 -16.69 14.79
CA LYS A 150 19.51 -17.43 15.59
C LYS A 150 18.21 -16.66 15.65
N ILE A 151 17.09 -17.34 15.42
CA ILE A 151 15.74 -16.79 15.56
C ILE A 151 14.83 -17.79 16.25
N ASP A 152 13.93 -17.29 17.09
CA ASP A 152 12.93 -18.08 17.79
C ASP A 152 11.58 -17.99 17.08
N LEU A 153 11.32 -16.88 16.36
CA LEU A 153 10.07 -16.61 15.65
C LEU A 153 10.34 -15.94 14.31
N LEU A 154 9.72 -16.45 13.26
CA LEU A 154 9.68 -15.80 11.94
C LEU A 154 8.25 -15.35 11.62
N VAL A 155 8.05 -14.04 11.49
CA VAL A 155 6.77 -13.47 11.08
C VAL A 155 6.77 -13.16 9.58
N LEU A 156 5.88 -13.79 8.84
CA LEU A 156 5.74 -13.62 7.39
C LEU A 156 4.80 -12.45 7.06
N ALA A 157 5.35 -11.24 6.97
CA ALA A 157 4.63 -10.02 6.56
C ALA A 157 4.77 -9.78 5.04
N THR A 158 4.50 -10.79 4.22
CA THR A 158 4.82 -10.85 2.80
C THR A 158 3.69 -10.38 1.87
N GLY A 159 2.60 -9.87 2.43
CA GLY A 159 1.41 -9.40 1.71
C GLY A 159 0.31 -10.45 1.64
N TYR A 160 -0.62 -10.22 0.73
CA TYR A 160 -1.82 -11.03 0.59
C TYR A 160 -1.95 -11.56 -0.83
N TYR A 161 -2.72 -12.63 -1.00
CA TYR A 161 -3.19 -13.06 -2.31
C TYR A 161 -4.10 -12.00 -2.95
N SER A 162 -4.25 -12.05 -4.26
CA SER A 162 -5.12 -11.13 -4.99
C SER A 162 -6.60 -11.33 -4.59
N GLN A 163 -7.42 -10.30 -4.79
CA GLN A 163 -8.86 -10.45 -4.60
C GLN A 163 -9.47 -11.42 -5.63
N THR A 164 -8.85 -11.59 -6.79
CA THR A 164 -9.25 -12.60 -7.78
C THR A 164 -9.07 -14.02 -7.24
N ASP A 165 -7.99 -14.28 -6.48
CA ASP A 165 -7.81 -15.58 -5.80
C ASP A 165 -8.88 -15.83 -4.74
N LEU A 166 -9.30 -14.78 -4.02
CA LEU A 166 -10.41 -14.88 -3.08
C LEU A 166 -11.73 -15.24 -3.80
N VAL A 167 -12.01 -14.60 -4.93
CA VAL A 167 -13.18 -14.91 -5.74
C VAL A 167 -13.14 -16.36 -6.23
N SER A 168 -11.99 -16.84 -6.69
CA SER A 168 -11.81 -18.23 -7.10
C SER A 168 -12.15 -19.21 -5.97
N ARG A 169 -11.66 -18.94 -4.75
CA ARG A 169 -11.94 -19.77 -3.58
C ARG A 169 -13.40 -19.76 -3.14
N LEU A 170 -14.07 -18.60 -3.21
CA LEU A 170 -15.45 -18.42 -2.72
C LEU A 170 -16.51 -18.77 -3.76
N LEU A 171 -16.29 -18.43 -5.03
CA LEU A 171 -17.29 -18.48 -6.10
C LEU A 171 -16.88 -19.39 -7.27
N GLY A 172 -15.67 -19.94 -7.20
CA GLY A 172 -15.11 -20.84 -8.20
C GLY A 172 -14.39 -20.14 -9.36
N ASP A 173 -13.51 -20.89 -10.03
CA ASP A 173 -12.62 -20.39 -11.09
C ASP A 173 -13.35 -19.79 -12.29
N LYS A 174 -14.54 -20.31 -12.62
CA LYS A 174 -15.36 -19.80 -13.72
C LYS A 174 -15.78 -18.35 -13.47
N VAL A 175 -16.16 -18.02 -12.24
CA VAL A 175 -16.54 -16.65 -11.84
C VAL A 175 -15.30 -15.76 -11.78
N ALA A 176 -14.22 -16.23 -11.15
CA ALA A 176 -12.97 -15.50 -11.08
C ALA A 176 -12.41 -15.15 -12.47
N LYS A 177 -12.41 -16.11 -13.40
CA LYS A 177 -11.97 -15.89 -14.78
C LYS A 177 -12.85 -14.87 -15.51
N LYS A 178 -14.17 -14.90 -15.27
CA LYS A 178 -15.12 -13.97 -15.87
C LYS A 178 -14.94 -12.55 -15.34
N VAL A 179 -14.70 -12.39 -14.04
CA VAL A 179 -14.45 -11.09 -13.39
C VAL A 179 -13.11 -10.52 -13.83
N GLY A 180 -12.07 -11.36 -13.89
CA GLY A 180 -10.73 -10.92 -14.23
C GLY A 180 -10.04 -10.18 -13.09
N LYS A 181 -9.23 -9.20 -13.43
CA LYS A 181 -8.43 -8.41 -12.47
C LYS A 181 -9.33 -7.60 -11.54
N ILE A 182 -9.05 -7.69 -10.25
CA ILE A 182 -9.67 -6.86 -9.20
C ILE A 182 -8.57 -6.07 -8.52
N TRP A 183 -8.76 -4.75 -8.35
CA TRP A 183 -7.75 -3.81 -7.90
C TRP A 183 -6.64 -3.53 -8.92
N GLY A 184 -5.93 -2.44 -8.72
CA GLY A 184 -4.96 -1.92 -9.68
C GLY A 184 -5.64 -1.14 -10.80
N ILE A 185 -4.86 -0.55 -11.68
CA ILE A 185 -5.37 0.26 -12.79
C ILE A 185 -5.73 -0.66 -13.95
N GLY A 186 -6.93 -0.46 -14.48
CA GLY A 186 -7.44 -1.10 -15.69
C GLY A 186 -6.97 -0.40 -16.97
N GLU A 187 -7.31 -0.97 -18.12
CA GLU A 187 -6.99 -0.39 -19.43
C GLU A 187 -7.71 0.94 -19.69
N ASP A 188 -8.85 1.15 -19.01
CA ASP A 188 -9.63 2.37 -19.01
C ASP A 188 -9.05 3.50 -18.13
N GLY A 189 -7.93 3.26 -17.44
CA GLY A 189 -7.33 4.18 -16.48
C GLY A 189 -8.03 4.23 -15.11
N GLU A 190 -9.07 3.43 -14.90
CA GLU A 190 -9.81 3.34 -13.66
C GLU A 190 -9.35 2.16 -12.81
N MET A 191 -9.79 2.15 -11.54
CA MET A 191 -9.56 0.98 -10.67
C MET A 191 -10.31 -0.24 -11.21
N ALA A 192 -9.58 -1.32 -11.49
CA ALA A 192 -10.12 -2.52 -12.12
C ALA A 192 -11.20 -3.19 -11.23
N ASN A 193 -12.43 -3.25 -11.74
CA ASN A 193 -13.60 -3.86 -11.09
C ASN A 193 -13.91 -3.33 -9.67
N MET A 194 -13.48 -2.13 -9.34
CA MET A 194 -13.74 -1.49 -8.05
C MET A 194 -14.80 -0.41 -8.19
N TRP A 195 -15.82 -0.44 -7.32
CA TRP A 195 -16.89 0.57 -7.24
C TRP A 195 -17.72 0.71 -8.52
N LYS A 196 -17.68 -0.28 -9.40
CA LYS A 196 -18.40 -0.33 -10.66
C LYS A 196 -18.94 -1.73 -10.97
N ALA A 197 -19.85 -1.83 -11.93
CA ALA A 197 -20.37 -3.11 -12.39
C ALA A 197 -19.24 -3.99 -12.91
N THR A 198 -19.27 -5.27 -12.54
CA THR A 198 -18.31 -6.26 -13.01
C THR A 198 -18.89 -7.08 -14.17
N PRO A 199 -18.07 -7.82 -14.93
CA PRO A 199 -18.56 -8.77 -15.92
C PRO A 199 -19.49 -9.86 -15.34
N GLN A 200 -19.41 -10.14 -14.03
CA GLN A 200 -20.32 -11.02 -13.34
C GLN A 200 -21.51 -10.22 -12.80
N LYS A 201 -22.70 -10.40 -13.36
CA LYS A 201 -23.93 -9.73 -12.90
C LYS A 201 -24.14 -9.93 -11.40
N ARG A 202 -24.56 -8.86 -10.71
CA ARG A 202 -24.85 -8.80 -9.26
C ARG A 202 -23.65 -9.09 -8.36
N LEU A 203 -22.44 -8.86 -8.86
CA LEU A 203 -21.20 -8.93 -8.06
C LEU A 203 -20.45 -7.62 -8.19
N TRP A 204 -20.16 -6.98 -7.07
CA TRP A 204 -19.40 -5.73 -6.98
C TRP A 204 -18.30 -5.87 -5.94
N PHE A 205 -17.25 -5.08 -6.08
CA PHE A 205 -16.16 -5.00 -5.12
C PHE A 205 -16.05 -3.59 -4.56
N MET A 206 -15.84 -3.54 -3.25
CA MET A 206 -15.64 -2.32 -2.49
C MET A 206 -14.37 -2.51 -1.65
N ALA A 207 -13.39 -1.63 -1.81
CA ALA A 207 -12.20 -1.60 -0.97
C ALA A 207 -11.54 -0.22 -1.08
N GLY A 208 -10.54 0.02 -0.25
CA GLY A 208 -9.78 1.25 -0.27
C GLY A 208 -9.82 1.97 1.07
N SER A 209 -9.43 3.24 1.08
CA SER A 209 -9.49 4.08 2.27
C SER A 209 -10.94 4.44 2.63
N LEU A 210 -11.16 4.88 3.88
CA LEU A 210 -12.47 5.38 4.31
C LEU A 210 -12.96 6.56 3.46
N ALA A 211 -12.04 7.42 2.99
CA ALA A 211 -12.39 8.50 2.06
C ALA A 211 -12.92 7.96 0.73
N GLN A 212 -12.28 6.95 0.15
CA GLN A 212 -12.78 6.28 -1.05
C GLN A 212 -14.14 5.62 -0.83
N CYS A 213 -14.35 4.98 0.33
CA CYS A 213 -15.63 4.41 0.69
C CYS A 213 -16.72 5.49 0.76
N ARG A 214 -16.46 6.64 1.39
CA ARG A 214 -17.40 7.76 1.46
C ARG A 214 -17.77 8.28 0.08
N ILE A 215 -16.79 8.48 -0.79
CA ILE A 215 -16.99 9.02 -2.15
C ILE A 215 -17.74 8.01 -3.02
N TYR A 216 -17.17 6.81 -3.19
CA TYR A 216 -17.60 5.89 -4.23
C TYR A 216 -18.80 5.03 -3.86
N SER A 217 -19.13 4.87 -2.57
CA SER A 217 -20.33 4.13 -2.17
C SER A 217 -21.62 4.73 -2.70
N LYS A 218 -21.69 6.06 -2.83
CA LYS A 218 -22.84 6.77 -3.41
C LYS A 218 -23.05 6.37 -4.88
N TYR A 219 -21.97 6.34 -5.66
CA TYR A 219 -22.00 5.96 -7.07
C TYR A 219 -22.32 4.48 -7.24
N LEU A 220 -21.80 3.61 -6.38
CA LEU A 220 -22.11 2.19 -6.41
C LEU A 220 -23.57 1.93 -6.07
N ALA A 221 -24.11 2.57 -5.03
CA ALA A 221 -25.52 2.46 -4.65
C ALA A 221 -26.45 2.89 -5.80
N LEU A 222 -26.10 3.98 -6.50
CA LEU A 222 -26.86 4.45 -7.67
C LEU A 222 -26.84 3.42 -8.81
N GLN A 223 -25.67 2.82 -9.12
CA GLN A 223 -25.57 1.77 -10.14
C GLN A 223 -26.44 0.54 -9.81
N ILE A 224 -26.41 0.12 -8.54
CA ILE A 224 -27.24 -1.00 -8.06
C ILE A 224 -28.73 -0.67 -8.24
N LYS A 225 -29.13 0.54 -7.82
CA LYS A 225 -30.53 0.99 -7.92
C LYS A 225 -31.01 1.08 -9.36
N ILE A 226 -30.20 1.59 -10.28
CA ILE A 226 -30.51 1.62 -11.72
C ILE A 226 -30.80 0.21 -12.25
N ILE A 227 -29.99 -0.77 -11.83
CA ILE A 227 -30.16 -2.15 -12.28
C ILE A 227 -31.43 -2.79 -11.66
N GLU A 228 -31.72 -2.51 -10.40
CA GLU A 228 -32.90 -3.05 -9.70
C GLU A 228 -34.20 -2.48 -10.23
N GLU A 229 -34.22 -1.20 -10.57
CA GLU A 229 -35.40 -0.54 -11.15
C GLU A 229 -35.51 -0.71 -12.66
N GLU A 230 -34.62 -1.49 -13.29
CA GLU A 230 -34.57 -1.70 -14.74
C GLU A 230 -34.51 -0.40 -15.55
N LEU A 231 -33.96 0.65 -14.97
CA LEU A 231 -33.78 1.97 -15.58
C LEU A 231 -32.60 1.98 -16.55
N ARG A 232 -32.71 1.25 -17.67
CA ARG A 232 -31.68 1.20 -18.73
C ARG A 232 -32.17 1.80 -20.01
#